data_b902e5fba3f1122fa3abbd67a1a3be44
#
_entry.id   b902e5fba3f1122fa3abbd67a1a3be44
#
_cell.length_a   1.000
_cell.length_b   1.000
_cell.length_c   1.000
_cell.angle_alpha   90.00
_cell.angle_beta   90.00
_cell.angle_gamma   90.00
#
_symmetry.space_group_name_H-M   'P 1'
#
loop_
_entity.id
_entity.type
_entity.pdbx_description
1 polymer ?
#
loop_
_entity_poly.entity_id
_entity_poly.type
_entity_poly.pdbx_seq_one_letter_code
_entity_poly.pdbx_strand_id
1 'polypeptide(L)'
;MKWTLRLITLGALIAMPVAARAQGTKAPPPATPAKPPATFGIGRPATTAEIAALDIDVGPDGVGLPPGRGTSADGAPIYAARCASCHGKTGKEGPNDVLVGRLPGDAFPFAKDPRAPKTIGSYWPYATTVFDYVRRSMPYIQPHSLSNDEVYAVTA
;
A
#
# COMPACT_ATOMS: atom_id res chain seq x y z
N MET A 1 -11.48 -52.55 59.61
CA MET A 1 -11.38 -51.57 58.52
C MET A 1 -12.65 -50.74 58.52
N LYS A 2 -12.56 -49.48 58.95
CA LYS A 2 -13.72 -48.57 59.08
C LYS A 2 -13.68 -47.55 57.91
N TRP A 3 -14.66 -47.59 57.03
CA TRP A 3 -14.82 -46.65 55.94
C TRP A 3 -15.64 -45.45 56.45
N THR A 4 -15.04 -44.27 56.46
CA THR A 4 -15.77 -43.00 56.77
C THR A 4 -16.20 -42.37 55.48
N LEU A 5 -17.50 -42.30 55.29
CA LEU A 5 -18.18 -41.66 54.17
C LEU A 5 -18.12 -40.12 54.38
N ARG A 6 -17.43 -39.39 53.53
CA ARG A 6 -17.45 -37.93 53.54
C ARG A 6 -18.54 -37.43 52.58
N LEU A 7 -19.56 -36.80 53.13
CA LEU A 7 -20.60 -36.03 52.38
C LEU A 7 -19.94 -34.80 51.80
N ILE A 8 -19.96 -34.68 50.48
CA ILE A 8 -19.61 -33.44 49.76
C ILE A 8 -20.91 -32.68 49.52
N THR A 9 -21.08 -31.56 50.21
CA THR A 9 -22.18 -30.61 49.98
C THR A 9 -21.88 -29.79 48.73
N LEU A 10 -22.70 -29.96 47.69
CA LEU A 10 -22.63 -29.25 46.45
C LEU A 10 -23.29 -27.89 46.63
N GLY A 11 -22.50 -26.81 46.76
CA GLY A 11 -23.01 -25.44 46.81
C GLY A 11 -23.39 -24.95 45.40
N ALA A 12 -24.64 -24.70 45.16
CA ALA A 12 -25.13 -24.13 43.93
C ALA A 12 -24.77 -22.64 43.88
N LEU A 13 -23.81 -22.22 43.02
CA LEU A 13 -23.57 -20.83 42.68
C LEU A 13 -24.64 -20.39 41.67
N ILE A 14 -25.55 -19.52 42.12
CA ILE A 14 -26.50 -18.82 41.25
C ILE A 14 -25.73 -17.71 40.54
N ALA A 15 -25.40 -17.90 39.27
CA ALA A 15 -24.86 -16.86 38.39
C ALA A 15 -25.98 -15.92 37.96
N MET A 16 -26.02 -14.71 38.50
CA MET A 16 -26.91 -13.64 38.00
C MET A 16 -26.34 -13.10 36.69
N PRO A 17 -27.13 -12.98 35.59
CA PRO A 17 -26.69 -12.34 34.40
C PRO A 17 -26.62 -10.81 34.63
N VAL A 18 -25.40 -10.27 34.60
CA VAL A 18 -25.17 -8.82 34.52
C VAL A 18 -25.54 -8.37 33.11
N ALA A 19 -26.71 -7.81 32.94
CA ALA A 19 -27.09 -7.14 31.70
C ALA A 19 -26.25 -5.87 31.52
N ALA A 20 -25.17 -5.96 30.74
CA ALA A 20 -24.40 -4.79 30.33
C ALA A 20 -25.28 -3.96 29.40
N ARG A 21 -25.82 -2.86 29.91
CA ARG A 21 -26.45 -1.83 29.08
C ARG A 21 -25.34 -1.18 28.22
N ALA A 22 -25.28 -1.51 26.94
CA ALA A 22 -24.50 -0.76 25.98
C ALA A 22 -25.08 0.68 25.93
N GLN A 23 -24.39 1.62 26.56
CA GLN A 23 -24.67 3.03 26.38
C GLN A 23 -24.22 3.38 24.95
N GLY A 24 -25.18 3.51 24.04
CA GLY A 24 -24.94 4.02 22.71
C GLY A 24 -24.35 5.42 22.80
N THR A 25 -23.05 5.54 22.65
CA THR A 25 -22.38 6.82 22.47
C THR A 25 -22.86 7.40 21.13
N LYS A 26 -23.76 8.39 21.22
CA LYS A 26 -24.20 9.16 20.05
C LYS A 26 -22.95 9.74 19.40
N ALA A 27 -22.72 9.39 18.13
CA ALA A 27 -21.59 9.94 17.38
C ALA A 27 -21.60 11.48 17.47
N PRO A 28 -20.44 12.11 17.68
CA PRO A 28 -20.37 13.56 17.69
C PRO A 28 -20.90 14.10 16.34
N PRO A 29 -21.59 15.25 16.35
CA PRO A 29 -22.06 15.86 15.11
C PRO A 29 -20.88 16.12 14.18
N PRO A 30 -21.08 16.08 12.84
CA PRO A 30 -20.03 16.38 11.88
C PRO A 30 -19.40 17.74 12.23
N ALA A 31 -18.09 17.79 12.31
CA ALA A 31 -17.37 19.03 12.56
C ALA A 31 -17.74 20.05 11.47
N THR A 32 -18.15 21.24 11.88
CA THR A 32 -18.35 22.35 10.95
C THR A 32 -17.05 22.57 10.19
N PRO A 33 -17.08 22.70 8.85
CA PRO A 33 -15.86 22.96 8.08
C PRO A 33 -15.13 24.17 8.66
N ALA A 34 -13.89 23.98 9.07
CA ALA A 34 -13.07 25.08 9.58
C ALA A 34 -12.92 26.12 8.49
N LYS A 35 -13.05 27.41 8.88
CA LYS A 35 -12.78 28.51 7.95
C LYS A 35 -11.36 28.34 7.40
N PRO A 36 -11.15 28.42 6.08
CA PRO A 36 -9.82 28.34 5.51
C PRO A 36 -8.88 29.35 6.19
N PRO A 37 -7.62 28.99 6.45
CA PRO A 37 -6.66 29.90 7.03
C PRO A 37 -6.53 31.16 6.15
N ALA A 38 -6.29 32.31 6.79
CA ALA A 38 -6.06 33.56 6.05
C ALA A 38 -4.86 33.38 5.09
N THR A 39 -5.02 33.79 3.86
CA THR A 39 -3.91 33.78 2.88
C THR A 39 -2.89 34.85 3.28
N PHE A 40 -1.60 34.50 3.20
CA PHE A 40 -0.52 35.44 3.54
C PHE A 40 -0.22 36.43 2.41
N GLY A 41 -0.96 36.40 1.30
CA GLY A 41 -0.71 37.26 0.13
C GLY A 41 0.57 36.91 -0.64
N ILE A 42 1.14 35.72 -0.39
CA ILE A 42 2.36 35.25 -1.05
C ILE A 42 1.95 34.20 -2.11
N GLY A 43 2.50 34.36 -3.30
CA GLY A 43 2.17 33.47 -4.42
C GLY A 43 0.87 33.83 -5.11
N ARG A 44 0.43 32.97 -6.04
CA ARG A 44 -0.83 33.05 -6.77
C ARG A 44 -1.51 31.67 -6.79
N PRO A 45 -2.80 31.60 -7.05
CA PRO A 45 -3.45 30.32 -7.34
C PRO A 45 -2.79 29.66 -8.57
N ALA A 46 -2.56 28.34 -8.50
CA ALA A 46 -2.11 27.57 -9.65
C ALA A 46 -3.21 27.57 -10.73
N THR A 47 -2.81 27.61 -11.99
CA THR A 47 -3.72 27.42 -13.10
C THR A 47 -4.10 25.95 -13.23
N THR A 48 -5.23 25.65 -13.89
CA THR A 48 -5.63 24.26 -14.18
C THR A 48 -4.56 23.50 -14.96
N ALA A 49 -3.85 24.15 -15.87
CA ALA A 49 -2.77 23.53 -16.64
C ALA A 49 -1.56 23.17 -15.75
N GLU A 50 -1.20 24.04 -14.80
CA GLU A 50 -0.12 23.75 -13.84
C GLU A 50 -0.49 22.61 -12.90
N ILE A 51 -1.74 22.54 -12.45
CA ILE A 51 -2.22 21.43 -11.64
C ILE A 51 -2.16 20.14 -12.46
N ALA A 52 -2.73 20.13 -13.67
CA ALA A 52 -2.77 18.94 -14.53
C ALA A 52 -1.38 18.41 -14.92
N ALA A 53 -0.38 19.28 -14.99
CA ALA A 53 1.00 18.88 -15.28
C ALA A 53 1.66 18.10 -14.11
N LEU A 54 1.19 18.30 -12.89
CA LEU A 54 1.72 17.67 -11.68
C LEU A 54 0.81 16.58 -11.13
N ASP A 55 -0.47 16.63 -11.44
CA ASP A 55 -1.50 15.67 -11.04
C ASP A 55 -1.48 14.48 -12.01
N ILE A 56 -0.47 13.64 -11.86
CA ILE A 56 -0.19 12.48 -12.71
C ILE A 56 -0.23 11.16 -11.95
N ASP A 57 -0.66 11.18 -10.71
CA ASP A 57 -0.77 9.98 -9.88
C ASP A 57 -1.88 9.04 -10.38
N VAL A 58 -1.68 7.75 -10.09
CA VAL A 58 -2.61 6.69 -10.47
C VAL A 58 -3.09 5.98 -9.22
N GLY A 59 -4.41 5.99 -9.02
CA GLY A 59 -5.04 5.30 -7.91
C GLY A 59 -5.02 3.77 -8.05
N PRO A 60 -5.24 3.04 -6.93
CA PRO A 60 -5.34 1.58 -6.95
C PRO A 60 -6.43 1.04 -7.88
N ASP A 61 -7.49 1.79 -8.06
CA ASP A 61 -8.64 1.53 -8.94
C ASP A 61 -8.37 1.84 -10.43
N GLY A 62 -7.19 2.41 -10.75
CA GLY A 62 -6.78 2.77 -12.09
C GLY A 62 -7.21 4.18 -12.52
N VAL A 63 -7.87 4.94 -11.65
CA VAL A 63 -8.11 6.37 -11.93
C VAL A 63 -6.77 7.07 -12.10
N GLY A 64 -6.63 7.90 -13.15
CA GLY A 64 -5.38 8.59 -13.49
C GLY A 64 -4.46 7.82 -14.46
N LEU A 65 -4.79 6.57 -14.84
CA LEU A 65 -4.02 5.87 -15.88
C LEU A 65 -4.05 6.64 -17.19
N PRO A 66 -2.87 7.00 -17.74
CA PRO A 66 -2.82 7.68 -19.03
C PRO A 66 -3.13 6.70 -20.18
N PRO A 67 -3.52 7.20 -21.36
CA PRO A 67 -3.58 6.39 -22.56
C PRO A 67 -2.21 5.72 -22.83
N GLY A 68 -2.24 4.42 -23.17
CA GLY A 68 -1.03 3.65 -23.46
C GLY A 68 -1.30 2.16 -23.36
N ARG A 69 -0.29 1.37 -23.74
CA ARG A 69 -0.32 -0.10 -23.69
C ARG A 69 1.10 -0.65 -23.73
N GLY A 70 1.29 -1.88 -23.25
CA GLY A 70 2.54 -2.61 -23.37
C GLY A 70 2.34 -4.06 -22.91
N THR A 71 3.22 -4.93 -23.35
CA THR A 71 3.28 -6.34 -22.96
C THR A 71 4.57 -6.62 -22.22
N SER A 72 4.64 -7.70 -21.46
CA SER A 72 5.89 -8.13 -20.82
C SER A 72 7.00 -8.43 -21.84
N ALA A 73 6.65 -8.85 -23.06
CA ALA A 73 7.61 -9.03 -24.13
C ALA A 73 8.24 -7.70 -24.59
N ASP A 74 7.45 -6.63 -24.66
CA ASP A 74 7.93 -5.28 -24.96
C ASP A 74 8.74 -4.72 -23.77
N GLY A 75 8.35 -5.05 -22.54
CA GLY A 75 9.02 -4.61 -21.34
C GLY A 75 10.40 -5.21 -21.09
N ALA A 76 10.64 -6.43 -21.54
CA ALA A 76 11.91 -7.14 -21.29
C ALA A 76 13.14 -6.37 -21.79
N PRO A 77 13.22 -5.87 -23.05
CA PRO A 77 14.35 -5.07 -23.51
C PRO A 77 14.46 -3.72 -22.79
N ILE A 78 13.34 -3.10 -22.43
CA ILE A 78 13.33 -1.84 -21.67
C ILE A 78 13.90 -2.07 -20.27
N TYR A 79 13.46 -3.12 -19.59
CA TYR A 79 14.00 -3.52 -18.29
C TYR A 79 15.51 -3.76 -18.35
N ALA A 80 15.96 -4.52 -19.35
CA ALA A 80 17.39 -4.80 -19.54
C ALA A 80 18.22 -3.51 -19.72
N ALA A 81 17.69 -2.55 -20.45
CA ALA A 81 18.39 -1.29 -20.75
C ALA A 81 18.32 -0.25 -19.63
N ARG A 82 17.20 -0.20 -18.89
CA ARG A 82 16.90 0.93 -17.99
C ARG A 82 16.83 0.56 -16.50
N CYS A 83 16.65 -0.71 -16.16
CA CYS A 83 16.38 -1.17 -14.79
C CYS A 83 17.45 -2.14 -14.27
N ALA A 84 17.96 -3.02 -15.15
CA ALA A 84 18.81 -4.13 -14.75
C ALA A 84 20.13 -3.73 -14.10
N SER A 85 20.68 -2.56 -14.41
CA SER A 85 21.92 -2.06 -13.79
C SER A 85 21.77 -1.86 -12.27
N CYS A 86 20.57 -1.53 -11.82
CA CYS A 86 20.27 -1.29 -10.41
C CYS A 86 19.59 -2.48 -9.74
N HIS A 87 18.67 -3.16 -10.44
CA HIS A 87 17.85 -4.24 -9.86
C HIS A 87 18.32 -5.65 -10.24
N GLY A 88 19.36 -5.77 -11.07
CA GLY A 88 19.86 -7.05 -11.55
C GLY A 88 19.12 -7.56 -12.79
N LYS A 89 19.74 -8.49 -13.49
CA LYS A 89 19.21 -9.05 -14.74
C LYS A 89 17.87 -9.78 -14.54
N THR A 90 17.69 -10.41 -13.39
CA THR A 90 16.45 -11.14 -13.05
C THR A 90 15.61 -10.42 -12.00
N GLY A 91 15.98 -9.19 -11.62
CA GLY A 91 15.30 -8.42 -10.57
C GLY A 91 15.63 -8.85 -9.14
N LYS A 92 16.74 -9.60 -8.95
CA LYS A 92 17.15 -10.17 -7.64
C LYS A 92 18.58 -9.84 -7.24
N GLU A 93 19.46 -9.57 -8.19
CA GLU A 93 20.92 -9.56 -7.98
C GLU A 93 21.53 -8.17 -7.96
N GLY A 94 20.74 -7.14 -8.18
CA GLY A 94 21.25 -5.77 -8.28
C GLY A 94 21.67 -5.19 -6.92
N PRO A 95 22.39 -4.07 -6.93
CA PRO A 95 22.76 -3.36 -5.70
C PRO A 95 21.58 -2.69 -4.99
N ASN A 96 20.44 -2.53 -5.67
CA ASN A 96 19.24 -1.91 -5.13
C ASN A 96 18.17 -2.96 -4.80
N ASP A 97 16.98 -2.49 -4.40
CA ASP A 97 15.90 -3.35 -3.92
C ASP A 97 15.58 -4.52 -4.87
N VAL A 98 15.40 -5.68 -4.27
CA VAL A 98 14.94 -6.89 -4.95
C VAL A 98 13.49 -6.70 -5.41
N LEU A 99 13.25 -6.80 -6.70
CA LEU A 99 11.91 -6.64 -7.29
C LEU A 99 11.14 -7.95 -7.35
N VAL A 100 11.82 -9.05 -7.66
CA VAL A 100 11.21 -10.36 -7.93
C VAL A 100 11.26 -11.24 -6.70
N GLY A 101 10.09 -11.68 -6.24
CA GLY A 101 9.95 -12.60 -5.13
C GLY A 101 8.56 -12.53 -4.53
N ARG A 102 8.26 -13.54 -3.69
CA ARG A 102 7.07 -13.58 -2.88
C ARG A 102 7.41 -14.21 -1.53
N LEU A 103 6.98 -13.57 -0.45
CA LEU A 103 7.11 -14.14 0.88
C LEU A 103 6.16 -15.35 1.04
N PRO A 104 6.57 -16.40 1.77
CA PRO A 104 5.71 -17.55 2.03
C PRO A 104 4.46 -17.18 2.83
N GLY A 105 3.31 -17.78 2.45
CA GLY A 105 2.05 -17.60 3.15
C GLY A 105 1.48 -16.18 3.10
N ASP A 106 0.64 -15.86 4.07
CA ASP A 106 -0.02 -14.54 4.20
C ASP A 106 0.79 -13.57 5.06
N ALA A 107 2.10 -13.81 5.22
CA ALA A 107 2.95 -12.95 6.01
C ALA A 107 3.09 -11.57 5.37
N PHE A 108 2.65 -10.55 6.09
CA PHE A 108 2.86 -9.15 5.73
C PHE A 108 3.71 -8.49 6.82
N PRO A 109 5.05 -8.74 6.82
CA PRO A 109 5.92 -8.35 7.93
C PRO A 109 6.28 -6.86 7.94
N PHE A 110 5.95 -6.10 6.91
CA PHE A 110 6.48 -4.75 6.63
C PHE A 110 6.19 -3.72 7.72
N ALA A 111 5.10 -3.90 8.48
CA ALA A 111 4.79 -3.06 9.62
C ALA A 111 5.68 -3.36 10.85
N LYS A 112 6.27 -4.56 10.92
CA LYS A 112 7.05 -5.05 12.07
C LYS A 112 8.55 -5.13 11.77
N ASP A 113 8.91 -5.45 10.54
CA ASP A 113 10.30 -5.53 10.08
C ASP A 113 10.49 -4.63 8.84
N PRO A 114 11.04 -3.44 9.02
CA PRO A 114 11.30 -2.51 7.91
C PRO A 114 12.34 -3.03 6.91
N ARG A 115 13.13 -4.07 7.28
CA ARG A 115 14.14 -4.69 6.42
C ARG A 115 13.58 -5.82 5.56
N ALA A 116 12.32 -6.21 5.76
CA ALA A 116 11.69 -7.22 4.93
C ALA A 116 11.68 -6.76 3.45
N PRO A 117 12.12 -7.61 2.50
CA PRO A 117 12.23 -7.24 1.10
C PRO A 117 10.86 -6.94 0.49
N LYS A 118 10.68 -5.71 0.02
CA LYS A 118 9.43 -5.19 -0.55
C LYS A 118 9.30 -5.54 -2.02
N THR A 119 9.30 -6.82 -2.34
CA THR A 119 9.19 -7.31 -3.72
C THR A 119 7.80 -7.00 -4.31
N ILE A 120 7.71 -7.00 -5.65
CA ILE A 120 6.44 -6.78 -6.37
C ILE A 120 5.39 -7.81 -5.91
N GLY A 121 5.76 -9.09 -5.78
CA GLY A 121 4.84 -10.15 -5.39
C GLY A 121 4.42 -10.18 -3.92
N SER A 122 5.07 -9.40 -3.04
CA SER A 122 4.80 -9.42 -1.60
C SER A 122 4.26 -8.10 -1.05
N TYR A 123 4.74 -6.98 -1.56
CA TYR A 123 4.45 -5.67 -0.99
C TYR A 123 3.38 -4.89 -1.78
N TRP A 124 3.34 -5.06 -3.10
CA TRP A 124 2.51 -4.27 -4.00
C TRP A 124 1.17 -4.96 -4.28
N PRO A 125 0.06 -4.52 -3.69
CA PRO A 125 -1.24 -5.20 -3.85
C PRO A 125 -1.90 -4.95 -5.22
N TYR A 126 -1.51 -3.88 -5.93
CA TYR A 126 -2.10 -3.48 -7.20
C TYR A 126 -1.05 -3.16 -8.25
N ALA A 127 -1.25 -3.64 -9.47
CA ALA A 127 -0.37 -3.31 -10.60
C ALA A 127 -0.40 -1.81 -10.94
N THR A 128 -1.53 -1.16 -10.73
CA THR A 128 -1.72 0.29 -10.92
C THR A 128 -0.80 1.12 -10.02
N THR A 129 -0.57 0.70 -8.79
CA THR A 129 0.36 1.39 -7.88
C THR A 129 1.82 1.14 -8.24
N VAL A 130 2.14 -0.01 -8.84
CA VAL A 130 3.47 -0.25 -9.43
C VAL A 130 3.67 0.66 -10.63
N PHE A 131 2.68 0.74 -11.52
CA PHE A 131 2.68 1.65 -12.66
C PHE A 131 2.95 3.09 -12.23
N ASP A 132 2.19 3.57 -11.25
CA ASP A 132 2.32 4.92 -10.69
C ASP A 132 3.73 5.19 -10.19
N TYR A 133 4.28 4.27 -9.41
CA TYR A 133 5.63 4.41 -8.85
C TYR A 133 6.69 4.43 -9.94
N VAL A 134 6.61 3.53 -10.91
CA VAL A 134 7.54 3.49 -12.04
C VAL A 134 7.47 4.79 -12.83
N ARG A 135 6.26 5.24 -13.19
CA ARG A 135 6.04 6.46 -13.97
C ARG A 135 6.65 7.68 -13.31
N ARG A 136 6.47 7.83 -11.99
CA ARG A 136 6.88 9.03 -11.27
C ARG A 136 8.31 8.99 -10.75
N SER A 137 8.88 7.80 -10.50
CA SER A 137 10.10 7.67 -9.72
C SER A 137 11.20 6.86 -10.39
N MET A 138 10.91 6.10 -11.45
CA MET A 138 11.88 5.21 -12.10
C MET A 138 12.08 5.54 -13.59
N PRO A 139 13.31 5.35 -14.13
CA PRO A 139 14.55 5.06 -13.42
C PRO A 139 14.95 6.16 -12.45
N TYR A 140 15.41 5.82 -11.26
CA TYR A 140 15.70 6.77 -10.18
C TYR A 140 16.59 7.96 -10.58
N ILE A 141 17.58 7.72 -11.45
CA ILE A 141 18.50 8.77 -11.94
C ILE A 141 17.88 9.64 -13.05
N GLN A 142 16.77 9.22 -13.64
CA GLN A 142 16.05 9.90 -14.72
C GLN A 142 14.53 9.69 -14.59
N PRO A 143 13.89 10.17 -13.53
CA PRO A 143 12.44 10.05 -13.37
C PRO A 143 11.72 10.72 -14.54
N HIS A 144 10.53 10.25 -14.88
CA HIS A 144 9.71 10.71 -16.01
C HIS A 144 10.33 10.52 -17.41
N SER A 145 11.39 9.72 -17.55
CA SER A 145 12.04 9.50 -18.85
C SER A 145 11.43 8.38 -19.69
N LEU A 146 10.51 7.60 -19.11
CA LEU A 146 9.79 6.55 -19.83
C LEU A 146 8.49 7.10 -20.42
N SER A 147 8.17 6.71 -21.63
CA SER A 147 6.83 6.94 -22.20
C SER A 147 5.77 6.10 -21.46
N ASN A 148 4.50 6.46 -21.63
CA ASN A 148 3.42 5.68 -21.02
C ASN A 148 3.45 4.21 -21.47
N ASP A 149 3.68 3.95 -22.76
CA ASP A 149 3.77 2.58 -23.29
C ASP A 149 4.93 1.79 -22.68
N GLU A 150 6.09 2.43 -22.49
CA GLU A 150 7.22 1.80 -21.80
C GLU A 150 6.91 1.49 -20.33
N VAL A 151 6.20 2.38 -19.63
CA VAL A 151 5.77 2.12 -18.24
C VAL A 151 4.78 0.96 -18.20
N TYR A 152 3.81 0.90 -19.12
CA TYR A 152 2.90 -0.25 -19.24
C TYR A 152 3.67 -1.54 -19.50
N ALA A 153 4.62 -1.51 -20.42
CA ALA A 153 5.40 -2.67 -20.81
C ALA A 153 6.25 -3.23 -19.64
N VAL A 154 6.95 -2.38 -18.88
CA VAL A 154 7.78 -2.85 -17.76
C VAL A 154 6.96 -3.23 -16.53
N THR A 155 5.71 -2.77 -16.43
CA THR A 155 4.79 -3.14 -15.34
C THR A 155 4.08 -4.47 -15.62
N ALA A 156 3.90 -4.84 -16.90
CA ALA A 156 3.26 -6.09 -17.32
C ALA A 156 4.12 -7.32 -17.04
#